data_0c07cb48d62025cf2030db0285ef5d28
#
_entry.id   0c07cb48d62025cf2030db0285ef5d28
#
_cell.length_a   1.000
_cell.length_b   1.000
_cell.length_c   1.000
_cell.angle_alpha   90.00
_cell.angle_beta   90.00
_cell.angle_gamma   90.00
#
_symmetry.space_group_name_H-M   'P 1'
#
loop_
_entity.id
_entity.type
_entity.pdbx_description
1 polymer ?
#
loop_
_entity_poly.entity_id
_entity_poly.type
_entity_poly.pdbx_seq_one_letter_code
_entity_poly.pdbx_strand_id
1 'polypeptide(L)'
;MRDDAALEGWLFDLLIGATHPQLWLFFLDEDDRPTGPIMPCDELPDYPDELTATDDLGTLPVVELFAHRFADLMREFNFAQVIVVWERCGGDQVTELDRAWARLGDHLVRQGARVRARFLLHEDGMRIFTPDDLPAAA
;
A
#
# COMPACT_ATOMS: atom_id res chain seq x y z
N MET A 1 7.52 -16.64 3.72
CA MET A 1 6.54 -15.83 4.48
C MET A 1 5.15 -16.23 4.06
N ARG A 2 4.58 -17.19 4.76
CA ARG A 2 3.31 -17.79 4.33
C ARG A 2 2.09 -17.27 5.09
N ASP A 3 2.26 -16.74 6.27
CA ASP A 3 1.16 -16.18 7.05
C ASP A 3 1.39 -14.70 7.36
N ASP A 4 0.32 -14.05 7.78
CA ASP A 4 0.33 -12.61 8.01
C ASP A 4 1.20 -12.22 9.22
N ALA A 5 1.32 -13.08 10.23
CA ALA A 5 2.16 -12.78 11.39
C ALA A 5 3.64 -12.82 11.03
N ALA A 6 4.06 -13.78 10.23
CA ALA A 6 5.44 -13.86 9.73
C ALA A 6 5.76 -12.67 8.83
N LEU A 7 4.81 -12.29 7.97
CA LEU A 7 4.95 -11.15 7.07
C LEU A 7 5.06 -9.85 7.87
N GLU A 8 4.21 -9.66 8.86
CA GLU A 8 4.24 -8.49 9.73
C GLU A 8 5.59 -8.38 10.47
N GLY A 9 6.08 -9.49 11.01
CA GLY A 9 7.38 -9.51 11.70
C GLY A 9 8.53 -9.14 10.77
N TRP A 10 8.54 -9.65 9.55
CA TRP A 10 9.56 -9.32 8.57
C TRP A 10 9.55 -7.83 8.21
N LEU A 11 8.37 -7.28 7.96
CA LEU A 11 8.22 -5.85 7.64
C LEU A 11 8.63 -4.98 8.83
N PHE A 12 8.23 -5.35 10.03
CA PHE A 12 8.58 -4.60 11.24
C PHE A 12 10.10 -4.55 11.45
N ASP A 13 10.81 -5.64 11.16
CA ASP A 13 12.27 -5.68 11.26
C ASP A 13 12.94 -4.79 10.19
N LEU A 14 12.32 -4.65 9.02
CA LEU A 14 12.86 -3.80 7.94
C LEU A 14 12.59 -2.31 8.16
N LEU A 15 11.46 -1.99 8.77
CA LEU A 15 10.98 -0.61 8.93
C LEU A 15 11.14 -0.18 10.39
N ILE A 16 11.97 0.81 10.63
CA ILE A 16 12.29 1.27 11.99
C ILE A 16 11.30 2.35 12.40
N GLY A 17 10.15 1.94 12.93
CA GLY A 17 9.16 2.87 13.48
C GLY A 17 8.61 3.89 12.48
N ALA A 18 7.49 4.49 12.82
CA ALA A 18 6.86 5.49 11.97
C ALA A 18 7.47 6.88 12.21
N THR A 19 8.00 7.50 11.17
CA THR A 19 8.67 8.81 11.25
C THR A 19 7.95 9.90 10.49
N HIS A 20 7.32 9.60 9.35
CA HIS A 20 6.59 10.59 8.55
C HIS A 20 5.63 9.89 7.59
N PRO A 21 4.61 10.60 7.08
CA PRO A 21 3.66 9.98 6.15
C PRO A 21 4.33 9.54 4.85
N GLN A 22 4.22 8.26 4.54
CA GLN A 22 4.68 7.71 3.27
C GLN A 22 4.07 6.34 3.00
N LEU A 23 4.10 5.95 1.73
CA LEU A 23 3.74 4.59 1.31
C LEU A 23 5.01 3.78 1.08
N TRP A 24 4.95 2.51 1.42
CA TRP A 24 5.98 1.55 1.07
C TRP A 24 5.37 0.45 0.22
N LEU A 25 6.06 0.07 -0.85
CA LEU A 25 5.68 -1.06 -1.69
C LEU A 25 6.77 -2.12 -1.61
N PHE A 26 6.35 -3.33 -1.31
CA PHE A 26 7.20 -4.51 -1.28
C PHE A 26 6.66 -5.51 -2.29
N PHE A 27 7.51 -6.03 -3.17
CA PHE A 27 7.08 -6.97 -4.19
C PHE A 27 7.49 -8.37 -3.83
N LEU A 28 6.62 -9.33 -4.17
CA LEU A 28 6.87 -10.74 -3.93
C LEU A 28 6.74 -11.52 -5.23
N ASP A 29 7.47 -12.64 -5.30
CA ASP A 29 7.27 -13.61 -6.38
C ASP A 29 6.08 -14.52 -6.09
N GLU A 30 5.85 -15.52 -6.93
CA GLU A 30 4.73 -16.45 -6.80
C GLU A 30 4.82 -17.33 -5.55
N ASP A 31 6.01 -17.49 -5.00
CA ASP A 31 6.28 -18.30 -3.80
C ASP A 31 6.31 -17.47 -2.52
N ASP A 32 5.76 -16.25 -2.55
CA ASP A 32 5.75 -15.29 -1.43
C ASP A 32 7.15 -14.88 -0.98
N ARG A 33 8.14 -14.90 -1.88
CA ARG A 33 9.50 -14.46 -1.58
C ARG A 33 9.70 -13.02 -2.03
N PRO A 34 10.41 -12.21 -1.24
CA PRO A 34 10.73 -10.85 -1.65
C PRO A 34 11.47 -10.82 -2.97
N THR A 35 11.06 -9.91 -3.85
CA THR A 35 11.71 -9.71 -5.15
C THR A 35 11.66 -8.22 -5.50
N GLY A 36 12.61 -7.76 -6.28
CA GLY A 36 12.67 -6.37 -6.72
C GLY A 36 13.04 -5.40 -5.61
N PRO A 37 12.90 -4.10 -5.90
CA PRO A 37 13.26 -3.06 -4.94
C PRO A 37 12.18 -2.87 -3.88
N ILE A 38 12.57 -2.33 -2.73
CA ILE A 38 11.65 -1.76 -1.75
C ILE A 38 11.42 -0.31 -2.18
N MET A 39 10.16 0.09 -2.39
CA MET A 39 9.83 1.40 -2.93
C MET A 39 9.15 2.29 -1.89
N PRO A 40 9.86 3.29 -1.35
CA PRO A 40 9.20 4.34 -0.56
C PRO A 40 8.61 5.40 -1.49
N CYS A 41 7.43 5.92 -1.11
CA CYS A 41 6.77 7.04 -1.80
C CYS A 41 6.38 8.08 -0.74
N ASP A 42 7.10 9.18 -0.67
CA ASP A 42 6.92 10.19 0.38
C ASP A 42 6.36 11.53 -0.14
N GLU A 43 6.36 11.75 -1.44
CA GLU A 43 5.75 12.95 -2.04
C GLU A 43 4.28 12.72 -2.29
N LEU A 44 3.49 12.72 -1.21
CA LEU A 44 2.07 12.39 -1.26
C LEU A 44 1.22 13.64 -1.06
N PRO A 45 0.02 13.73 -1.72
CA PRO A 45 -0.94 14.76 -1.39
C PRO A 45 -1.51 14.53 0.01
N ASP A 46 -2.15 15.57 0.56
CA ASP A 46 -2.79 15.45 1.88
C ASP A 46 -3.90 14.40 1.90
N TYR A 47 -4.62 14.24 0.79
CA TYR A 47 -5.70 13.27 0.66
C TYR A 47 -5.53 12.44 -0.61
N PRO A 48 -5.70 11.10 -0.50
CA PRO A 48 -5.55 10.20 -1.67
C PRO A 48 -6.61 10.40 -2.75
N ASP A 49 -7.77 10.94 -2.41
CA ASP A 49 -8.84 11.22 -3.37
C ASP A 49 -8.71 12.58 -4.05
N GLU A 50 -7.68 13.34 -3.75
CA GLU A 50 -7.36 14.59 -4.44
C GLU A 50 -7.18 14.31 -5.94
N LEU A 51 -7.85 15.13 -6.77
CA LEU A 51 -7.82 14.94 -8.22
C LEU A 51 -6.52 15.45 -8.82
N THR A 52 -6.02 14.72 -9.80
CA THR A 52 -4.84 15.10 -10.56
C THR A 52 -5.09 14.87 -12.05
N ALA A 53 -4.56 15.76 -12.87
CA ALA A 53 -4.67 15.64 -14.33
C ALA A 53 -3.46 14.89 -14.88
N THR A 54 -3.72 14.00 -15.83
CA THR A 54 -2.70 13.21 -16.52
C THR A 54 -2.87 13.33 -18.02
N ASP A 55 -1.79 13.07 -18.78
CA ASP A 55 -1.85 13.10 -20.23
C ASP A 55 -2.55 11.88 -20.82
N ASP A 56 -2.48 10.74 -20.14
CA ASP A 56 -2.93 9.45 -20.68
C ASP A 56 -4.21 8.93 -20.02
N LEU A 57 -4.50 9.31 -18.78
CA LEU A 57 -5.64 8.78 -18.01
C LEU A 57 -6.70 9.84 -17.69
N GLY A 58 -6.51 11.07 -18.18
CA GLY A 58 -7.42 12.17 -17.84
C GLY A 58 -7.25 12.62 -16.39
N THR A 59 -8.31 13.16 -15.82
CA THR A 59 -8.33 13.63 -14.43
C THR A 59 -8.92 12.53 -13.56
N LEU A 60 -8.18 12.13 -12.52
CA LEU A 60 -8.59 11.05 -11.61
C LEU A 60 -8.00 11.26 -10.21
N PRO A 61 -8.53 10.58 -9.19
CA PRO A 61 -7.94 10.63 -7.84
C PRO A 61 -6.51 10.12 -7.84
N VAL A 62 -5.65 10.72 -7.03
CA VAL A 62 -4.22 10.35 -6.93
C VAL A 62 -4.05 8.87 -6.59
N VAL A 63 -4.88 8.33 -5.69
CA VAL A 63 -4.80 6.91 -5.31
C VAL A 63 -5.05 6.00 -6.51
N GLU A 64 -5.95 6.37 -7.41
CA GLU A 64 -6.17 5.61 -8.65
C GLU A 64 -4.99 5.74 -9.61
N LEU A 65 -4.43 6.94 -9.73
CA LEU A 65 -3.23 7.14 -10.55
C LEU A 65 -2.09 6.24 -10.06
N PHE A 66 -1.85 6.20 -8.76
CA PHE A 66 -0.82 5.34 -8.17
C PHE A 66 -1.09 3.87 -8.49
N ALA A 67 -2.35 3.44 -8.39
CA ALA A 67 -2.70 2.05 -8.71
C ALA A 67 -2.38 1.71 -10.17
N HIS A 68 -2.71 2.60 -11.11
CA HIS A 68 -2.35 2.39 -12.52
C HIS A 68 -0.84 2.29 -12.72
N ARG A 69 -0.08 3.21 -12.14
CA ARG A 69 1.38 3.24 -12.32
C ARG A 69 2.06 2.05 -11.67
N PHE A 70 1.66 1.68 -10.46
CA PHE A 70 2.23 0.54 -9.76
C PHE A 70 1.87 -0.79 -10.44
N ALA A 71 0.63 -0.92 -10.92
CA ALA A 71 0.23 -2.11 -11.65
C ALA A 71 1.02 -2.25 -12.98
N ASP A 72 1.26 -1.15 -13.68
CA ASP A 72 2.08 -1.16 -14.89
C ASP A 72 3.51 -1.58 -14.57
N LEU A 73 4.08 -1.07 -13.49
CA LEU A 73 5.41 -1.43 -13.03
C LEU A 73 5.49 -2.93 -12.73
N MET A 74 4.50 -3.47 -12.04
CA MET A 74 4.45 -4.89 -11.72
C MET A 74 4.40 -5.76 -12.98
N ARG A 75 3.62 -5.36 -13.98
CA ARG A 75 3.55 -6.07 -15.25
C ARG A 75 4.87 -6.02 -16.00
N GLU A 76 5.51 -4.85 -16.03
CA GLU A 76 6.78 -4.67 -16.73
C GLU A 76 7.89 -5.56 -16.17
N PHE A 77 7.97 -5.67 -14.85
CA PHE A 77 9.01 -6.43 -14.17
C PHE A 77 8.56 -7.82 -13.72
N ASN A 78 7.34 -8.25 -14.06
CA ASN A 78 6.79 -9.56 -13.70
C ASN A 78 6.78 -9.81 -12.18
N PHE A 79 6.49 -8.79 -11.40
CA PHE A 79 6.28 -8.98 -9.96
C PHE A 79 4.91 -9.62 -9.75
N ALA A 80 4.87 -10.74 -9.01
CA ALA A 80 3.63 -11.51 -8.86
C ALA A 80 2.67 -10.88 -7.86
N GLN A 81 3.18 -10.30 -6.79
CA GLN A 81 2.38 -9.77 -5.69
C GLN A 81 2.99 -8.49 -5.14
N VAL A 82 2.16 -7.70 -4.46
CA VAL A 82 2.59 -6.48 -3.78
C VAL A 82 2.03 -6.43 -2.37
N ILE A 83 2.85 -5.90 -1.45
CA ILE A 83 2.42 -5.53 -0.11
C ILE A 83 2.44 -4.01 -0.05
N VAL A 84 1.35 -3.42 0.45
CA VAL A 84 1.22 -1.98 0.62
C VAL A 84 1.30 -1.66 2.11
N VAL A 85 2.23 -0.79 2.48
CA VAL A 85 2.36 -0.30 3.86
C VAL A 85 2.14 1.21 3.86
N TRP A 86 1.18 1.66 4.64
CA TRP A 86 0.96 3.07 4.91
C TRP A 86 1.59 3.43 6.25
N GLU A 87 2.55 4.35 6.21
CA GLU A 87 3.25 4.83 7.41
C GLU A 87 2.77 6.22 7.79
N ARG A 88 2.50 6.43 9.07
CA ARG A 88 2.19 7.75 9.61
C ARG A 88 2.47 7.79 11.12
N CYS A 89 2.65 8.98 11.67
CA CYS A 89 2.72 9.17 13.11
C CYS A 89 1.34 8.93 13.76
N GLY A 90 1.31 8.74 15.06
CA GLY A 90 0.09 8.49 15.81
C GLY A 90 -0.09 7.03 16.21
N GLY A 91 -1.20 6.75 16.87
CA GLY A 91 -1.46 5.43 17.44
C GLY A 91 -2.03 4.41 16.47
N ASP A 92 -2.48 3.29 17.01
CA ASP A 92 -2.89 2.12 16.21
C ASP A 92 -4.35 2.16 15.72
N GLN A 93 -5.11 3.19 16.08
CA GLN A 93 -6.49 3.31 15.62
C GLN A 93 -6.55 3.72 14.15
N VAL A 94 -7.34 3.00 13.36
CA VAL A 94 -7.50 3.28 11.94
C VAL A 94 -8.34 4.53 11.74
N THR A 95 -7.77 5.52 11.08
CA THR A 95 -8.44 6.79 10.76
C THR A 95 -9.05 6.76 9.36
N GLU A 96 -9.85 7.77 9.02
CA GLU A 96 -10.37 7.93 7.66
C GLU A 96 -9.25 8.04 6.62
N LEU A 97 -8.18 8.78 6.95
CA LEU A 97 -7.04 8.92 6.06
C LEU A 97 -6.32 7.58 5.86
N ASP A 98 -6.19 6.78 6.91
CA ASP A 98 -5.61 5.44 6.81
C ASP A 98 -6.43 4.56 5.86
N ARG A 99 -7.76 4.58 5.98
CA ARG A 99 -8.66 3.84 5.09
C ARG A 99 -8.52 4.30 3.65
N ALA A 100 -8.43 5.61 3.45
CA ALA A 100 -8.29 6.18 2.12
C ALA A 100 -7.01 5.70 1.41
N TRP A 101 -5.88 5.69 2.11
CA TRP A 101 -4.63 5.16 1.55
C TRP A 101 -4.66 3.64 1.40
N ALA A 102 -5.29 2.92 2.33
CA ALA A 102 -5.41 1.46 2.22
C ALA A 102 -6.24 1.04 1.00
N ARG A 103 -7.14 1.89 0.50
CA ARG A 103 -7.91 1.63 -0.72
C ARG A 103 -7.04 1.57 -1.98
N LEU A 104 -5.79 2.00 -1.92
CA LEU A 104 -4.83 1.74 -2.98
C LEU A 104 -4.79 0.25 -3.32
N GLY A 105 -4.87 -0.62 -2.31
CA GLY A 105 -4.94 -2.06 -2.53
C GLY A 105 -6.14 -2.48 -3.37
N ASP A 106 -7.31 -1.90 -3.12
CA ASP A 106 -8.53 -2.21 -3.89
C ASP A 106 -8.39 -1.75 -5.35
N HIS A 107 -7.83 -0.57 -5.57
CA HIS A 107 -7.58 -0.05 -6.92
C HIS A 107 -6.55 -0.90 -7.66
N LEU A 108 -5.51 -1.38 -6.95
CA LEU A 108 -4.51 -2.29 -7.54
C LEU A 108 -5.16 -3.60 -7.99
N VAL A 109 -6.05 -4.17 -7.18
CA VAL A 109 -6.79 -5.38 -7.55
C VAL A 109 -7.63 -5.14 -8.82
N ARG A 110 -8.29 -4.00 -8.93
CA ARG A 110 -9.05 -3.64 -10.13
C ARG A 110 -8.17 -3.54 -11.38
N GLN A 111 -6.89 -3.20 -11.19
CA GLN A 111 -5.90 -3.17 -12.28
C GLN A 111 -5.28 -4.54 -12.58
N GLY A 112 -5.74 -5.59 -11.92
CA GLY A 112 -5.25 -6.94 -12.11
C GLY A 112 -4.07 -7.35 -11.24
N ALA A 113 -3.65 -6.51 -10.32
CA ALA A 113 -2.55 -6.84 -9.42
C ALA A 113 -3.02 -7.72 -8.26
N ARG A 114 -2.13 -8.57 -7.76
CA ARG A 114 -2.38 -9.36 -6.55
C ARG A 114 -1.81 -8.63 -5.36
N VAL A 115 -2.68 -8.23 -4.44
CA VAL A 115 -2.28 -7.57 -3.20
C VAL A 115 -2.22 -8.62 -2.10
N ARG A 116 -1.00 -8.90 -1.63
CA ARG A 116 -0.79 -9.93 -0.60
C ARG A 116 -1.32 -9.49 0.76
N ALA A 117 -1.09 -8.23 1.11
CA ALA A 117 -1.54 -7.66 2.37
C ALA A 117 -1.40 -6.14 2.34
N ARG A 118 -2.10 -5.49 3.28
CA ARG A 118 -2.02 -4.05 3.51
C ARG A 118 -1.78 -3.82 4.99
N PHE A 119 -0.81 -2.97 5.33
CA PHE A 119 -0.44 -2.69 6.70
C PHE A 119 -0.45 -1.19 7.00
N LEU A 120 -0.73 -0.88 8.25
CA LEU A 120 -0.51 0.44 8.85
C LEU A 120 0.76 0.36 9.72
N LEU A 121 1.76 1.18 9.42
CA LEU A 121 2.90 1.38 10.29
C LEU A 121 2.67 2.65 11.10
N HIS A 122 2.54 2.51 12.42
CA HIS A 122 2.25 3.60 13.33
C HIS A 122 3.34 3.70 14.41
N GLU A 123 3.22 4.66 15.31
CA GLU A 123 4.28 4.91 16.31
C GLU A 123 4.57 3.71 17.21
N ASP A 124 3.55 2.91 17.50
CA ASP A 124 3.68 1.80 18.45
C ASP A 124 3.92 0.45 17.75
N GLY A 125 3.96 0.41 16.42
CA GLY A 125 4.21 -0.82 15.70
C GLY A 125 3.50 -0.90 14.35
N MET A 126 3.09 -2.10 13.99
CA MET A 126 2.48 -2.39 12.71
C MET A 126 1.17 -3.15 12.90
N ARG A 127 0.18 -2.82 12.07
CA ARG A 127 -1.14 -3.44 12.10
C ARG A 127 -1.57 -3.80 10.69
N ILE A 128 -2.06 -5.02 10.48
CA ILE A 128 -2.66 -5.41 9.21
C ILE A 128 -4.06 -4.80 9.08
N PHE A 129 -4.40 -4.30 7.89
CA PHE A 129 -5.77 -3.93 7.58
C PHE A 129 -6.60 -5.18 7.30
N THR A 130 -7.74 -5.28 7.95
CA THR A 130 -8.70 -6.37 7.75
C THR A 130 -9.93 -5.85 7.00
N PRO A 131 -10.79 -6.75 6.48
CA PRO A 131 -12.05 -6.30 5.86
C PRO A 131 -12.93 -5.45 6.78
N ASP A 132 -12.87 -5.67 8.10
CA ASP A 132 -13.63 -4.87 9.06
C ASP A 132 -13.11 -3.42 9.16
N ASP A 133 -11.81 -3.22 8.95
CA ASP A 133 -11.21 -1.89 8.92
C ASP A 133 -11.56 -1.11 7.66
N LEU A 134 -11.91 -1.81 6.58
CA LEU A 134 -12.14 -1.26 5.25
C LEU A 134 -13.54 -1.65 4.75
N PRO A 135 -14.60 -1.13 5.38
CA PRO A 135 -15.95 -1.45 4.93
C PRO A 135 -16.14 -1.01 3.48
N ALA A 136 -16.97 -1.74 2.74
CA ALA A 136 -17.25 -1.43 1.35
C ALA A 136 -17.72 0.02 1.24
N ALA A 137 -17.20 0.74 0.26
CA ALA A 137 -17.66 2.08 -0.04
C ALA A 137 -19.12 2.00 -0.47
N ALA A 138 -19.96 2.72 0.23
CA ALA A 138 -21.38 2.79 -0.10
C ALA A 138 -21.58 3.55 -1.42
#